data_8ee5a6c976fb3cd5ab6875adb9b079e2
#
_entry.id   8ee5a6c976fb3cd5ab6875adb9b079e2
#
_cell.length_a   1.000
_cell.length_b   1.000
_cell.length_c   1.000
_cell.angle_alpha   90.00
_cell.angle_beta   90.00
_cell.angle_gamma   90.00
#
_symmetry.space_group_name_H-M   'P 1'
#
loop_
_entity.id
_entity.type
_entity.pdbx_description
1 polymer ?
#
loop_
_entity_poly.entity_id
_entity_poly.type
_entity_poly.pdbx_seq_one_letter_code
_entity_poly.pdbx_strand_id
1 'polypeptide(L)'
;MKKIRLLLVSLTIIVLAIPSFKDICGAAEVTKINESKGQIYIDQGKDAGFIFGAKVCFFSSIDKELICGKVLRATDSYAIVRIRNRRKTKEIEIGSEAMLHVEKENKE
;
A
#
# COMPACT_ATOMS: atom_id res chain seq x y z
N MET A 1 21.26 -33.97 31.44
CA MET A 1 19.88 -33.97 31.29
C MET A 1 19.21 -32.67 31.35
N LYS A 2 19.51 -31.90 32.28
CA LYS A 2 18.89 -30.61 32.38
C LYS A 2 19.21 -29.71 31.24
N LYS A 3 20.30 -29.92 30.59
CA LYS A 3 20.69 -29.08 29.50
C LYS A 3 19.73 -29.11 28.36
N ILE A 4 19.06 -30.19 28.21
CA ILE A 4 18.14 -30.36 27.13
C ILE A 4 17.02 -29.33 27.17
N ARG A 5 16.61 -29.00 28.36
CA ARG A 5 15.51 -28.07 28.46
C ARG A 5 15.85 -26.70 27.98
N LEU A 6 17.09 -26.34 28.17
CA LEU A 6 17.50 -25.01 27.75
C LEU A 6 17.43 -24.86 26.26
N LEU A 7 17.66 -25.92 25.56
CA LEU A 7 17.62 -25.84 24.12
C LEU A 7 16.24 -25.59 23.62
N LEU A 8 15.28 -26.13 24.30
CA LEU A 8 13.91 -25.93 23.86
C LEU A 8 13.49 -24.50 23.99
N VAL A 9 13.96 -23.86 24.97
CA VAL A 9 13.61 -22.48 25.19
C VAL A 9 14.14 -21.59 24.09
N SER A 10 15.35 -21.85 23.67
CA SER A 10 15.91 -21.01 22.65
C SER A 10 15.17 -21.12 21.32
N LEU A 11 14.64 -22.27 21.05
CA LEU A 11 13.92 -22.43 19.79
C LEU A 11 12.69 -21.58 19.70
N THR A 12 12.02 -21.41 20.80
CA THR A 12 10.82 -20.63 20.77
C THR A 12 11.09 -19.19 20.43
N ILE A 13 12.18 -18.70 20.84
CA ILE A 13 12.48 -17.30 20.59
C ILE A 13 12.65 -16.97 19.13
N ILE A 14 13.19 -17.87 18.39
CA ILE A 14 13.45 -17.63 16.99
C ILE A 14 12.21 -17.36 16.21
N VAL A 15 11.15 -17.97 16.59
CA VAL A 15 9.90 -17.80 15.86
C VAL A 15 9.42 -16.37 15.87
N LEU A 16 9.77 -15.63 16.86
CA LEU A 16 9.29 -14.27 16.96
C LEU A 16 9.83 -13.33 15.92
N ALA A 17 10.86 -13.72 15.27
CA ALA A 17 11.46 -12.83 14.29
C ALA A 17 10.75 -12.86 12.93
N ILE A 18 9.91 -13.82 12.73
CA ILE A 18 9.29 -13.97 11.44
C ILE A 18 8.37 -12.86 11.00
N PRO A 19 7.56 -12.32 11.86
CA PRO A 19 6.57 -11.36 11.42
C PRO A 19 7.08 -10.09 10.79
N SER A 20 8.32 -9.84 10.92
CA SER A 20 8.81 -8.55 10.50
C SER A 20 8.76 -8.29 9.02
N PHE A 21 8.59 -9.29 8.18
CA PHE A 21 8.66 -8.95 6.81
C PHE A 21 7.37 -8.54 6.16
N LYS A 22 6.36 -8.30 6.86
CA LYS A 22 5.18 -7.79 6.25
C LYS A 22 5.38 -6.40 5.75
N ASP A 23 6.47 -5.76 6.07
CA ASP A 23 6.71 -4.42 5.61
C ASP A 23 7.10 -4.34 4.17
N ILE A 24 7.36 -5.44 3.56
CA ILE A 24 7.82 -5.42 2.22
C ILE A 24 6.88 -4.81 1.24
N CYS A 25 5.63 -4.97 1.41
CA CYS A 25 4.69 -4.46 0.45
C CYS A 25 4.56 -2.99 0.57
N GLY A 26 4.54 -2.30 -0.49
CA GLY A 26 4.29 -0.89 -0.46
C GLY A 26 2.82 -0.58 -0.39
N ALA A 27 2.08 -1.30 0.40
CA ALA A 27 0.66 -1.09 0.49
C ALA A 27 0.33 0.07 1.41
N ALA A 28 -0.70 0.80 1.09
CA ALA A 28 -1.15 1.91 1.90
C ALA A 28 -2.66 1.81 2.01
N GLU A 29 -3.24 2.62 2.86
CA GLU A 29 -4.68 2.66 3.01
C GLU A 29 -5.21 4.02 2.65
N VAL A 30 -6.40 4.03 2.09
CA VAL A 30 -7.07 5.26 1.73
C VAL A 30 -7.56 5.94 3.02
N THR A 31 -7.18 7.19 3.21
CA THR A 31 -7.58 7.93 4.39
C THR A 31 -8.60 9.02 4.09
N LYS A 32 -8.65 9.50 2.85
CA LYS A 32 -9.57 10.56 2.51
C LYS A 32 -9.82 10.54 1.02
N ILE A 33 -11.01 10.88 0.61
CA ILE A 33 -11.39 10.89 -0.80
C ILE A 33 -12.04 12.23 -1.13
N ASN A 34 -11.51 12.90 -2.15
CA ASN A 34 -12.10 14.14 -2.64
C ASN A 34 -12.69 13.83 -4.00
N GLU A 35 -13.96 13.46 -4.02
CA GLU A 35 -14.60 13.02 -5.26
C GLU A 35 -14.67 14.10 -6.31
N SER A 36 -14.87 15.32 -5.91
CA SER A 36 -15.03 16.38 -6.88
C SER A 36 -13.76 16.63 -7.67
N LYS A 37 -12.62 16.32 -7.11
CA LYS A 37 -11.35 16.52 -7.79
C LYS A 37 -10.72 15.22 -8.25
N GLY A 38 -11.31 14.10 -7.93
CA GLY A 38 -10.75 12.81 -8.29
C GLY A 38 -9.45 12.51 -7.56
N GLN A 39 -9.34 12.93 -6.30
CA GLN A 39 -8.12 12.77 -5.52
C GLN A 39 -8.34 11.83 -4.36
N ILE A 40 -7.39 10.93 -4.18
CA ILE A 40 -7.43 9.94 -3.11
C ILE A 40 -6.21 10.16 -2.24
N TYR A 41 -6.41 10.31 -0.94
CA TYR A 41 -5.30 10.45 0.00
C TYR A 41 -4.98 9.10 0.61
N ILE A 42 -3.70 8.77 0.65
CA ILE A 42 -3.27 7.50 1.22
C ILE A 42 -2.24 7.77 2.31
N ASP A 43 -2.08 6.82 3.21
CA ASP A 43 -1.30 7.02 4.42
C ASP A 43 0.18 6.66 4.28
N GLN A 44 0.69 6.54 3.08
CA GLN A 44 2.10 6.34 2.83
C GLN A 44 2.54 7.32 1.76
N GLY A 45 3.79 7.68 1.78
CA GLY A 45 4.30 8.67 0.84
C GLY A 45 5.60 8.24 0.20
N LYS A 46 6.52 9.19 0.07
CA LYS A 46 7.76 8.93 -0.66
C LYS A 46 8.56 7.78 -0.09
N ASP A 47 8.57 7.62 1.21
CA ASP A 47 9.37 6.57 1.81
C ASP A 47 8.92 5.18 1.39
N ALA A 48 7.68 5.04 1.01
CA ALA A 48 7.15 3.75 0.59
C ALA A 48 7.09 3.61 -0.92
N GLY A 49 7.63 4.59 -1.65
CA GLY A 49 7.65 4.51 -3.11
C GLY A 49 6.54 5.26 -3.80
N PHE A 50 5.66 5.91 -3.06
CA PHE A 50 4.56 6.65 -3.67
C PHE A 50 5.05 8.04 -4.04
N ILE A 51 5.83 8.11 -5.11
CA ILE A 51 6.42 9.36 -5.55
C ILE A 51 5.62 9.92 -6.72
N PHE A 52 5.83 11.17 -7.03
CA PHE A 52 5.11 11.84 -8.09
C PHE A 52 5.15 11.01 -9.38
N GLY A 53 4.02 10.82 -9.98
CA GLY A 53 3.92 10.07 -11.23
C GLY A 53 3.83 8.57 -11.08
N ALA A 54 4.02 8.04 -9.89
CA ALA A 54 3.92 6.60 -9.68
C ALA A 54 2.48 6.14 -9.86
N LYS A 55 2.31 4.96 -10.40
CA LYS A 55 0.99 4.42 -10.63
C LYS A 55 0.50 3.69 -9.39
N VAL A 56 -0.69 4.00 -8.95
CA VAL A 56 -1.28 3.40 -7.76
C VAL A 56 -2.65 2.88 -8.13
N CYS A 57 -2.95 1.69 -7.69
CA CYS A 57 -4.22 1.05 -8.03
C CYS A 57 -5.00 0.68 -6.78
N PHE A 58 -6.31 0.71 -6.90
CA PHE A 58 -7.23 0.41 -5.83
C PHE A 58 -8.26 -0.58 -6.36
N PHE A 59 -8.84 -1.38 -5.48
CA PHE A 59 -9.93 -2.23 -5.90
C PHE A 59 -11.26 -1.51 -5.72
N SER A 60 -12.12 -1.62 -6.71
CA SER A 60 -13.46 -1.07 -6.61
C SER A 60 -14.23 -1.83 -5.54
N SER A 61 -14.99 -1.13 -4.72
CA SER A 61 -15.81 -1.77 -3.72
C SER A 61 -17.07 -2.39 -4.35
N ILE A 62 -17.35 -2.06 -5.59
CA ILE A 62 -18.55 -2.55 -6.23
C ILE A 62 -18.30 -3.81 -7.04
N ASP A 63 -17.36 -3.76 -7.98
CA ASP A 63 -17.15 -4.90 -8.84
C ASP A 63 -15.74 -5.47 -8.77
N LYS A 64 -14.96 -5.01 -7.83
CA LYS A 64 -13.62 -5.50 -7.59
C LYS A 64 -12.64 -5.30 -8.74
N GLU A 65 -12.97 -4.45 -9.66
CA GLU A 65 -12.03 -4.12 -10.72
C GLU A 65 -10.97 -3.16 -10.21
N LEU A 66 -9.84 -3.12 -10.88
CA LEU A 66 -8.79 -2.22 -10.48
C LEU A 66 -9.05 -0.82 -11.03
N ILE A 67 -8.90 0.16 -10.18
CA ILE A 67 -9.00 1.56 -10.55
C ILE A 67 -7.66 2.17 -10.27
N CYS A 68 -6.98 2.65 -11.28
CA CYS A 68 -5.62 3.13 -11.12
C CYS A 68 -5.52 4.61 -11.41
N GLY A 69 -4.58 5.24 -10.74
CA GLY A 69 -4.29 6.65 -10.96
C GLY A 69 -2.82 6.87 -10.76
N LYS A 70 -2.42 8.12 -10.73
CA LYS A 70 -1.01 8.47 -10.55
C LYS A 70 -0.86 9.42 -9.38
N VAL A 71 0.26 9.32 -8.70
CA VAL A 71 0.54 10.20 -7.59
C VAL A 71 0.70 11.61 -8.11
N LEU A 72 -0.14 12.49 -7.61
CA LEU A 72 -0.10 13.89 -7.97
C LEU A 72 0.87 14.65 -7.09
N ARG A 73 0.93 14.28 -5.83
CA ARG A 73 1.79 14.95 -4.86
C ARG A 73 2.08 13.97 -3.75
N ALA A 74 3.25 14.02 -3.18
CA ALA A 74 3.61 13.15 -2.09
C ALA A 74 4.50 13.87 -1.11
N THR A 75 4.31 13.54 0.17
CA THR A 75 5.23 13.95 1.21
C THR A 75 5.83 12.68 1.76
N ASP A 76 6.61 12.79 2.81
CA ASP A 76 7.21 11.61 3.40
C ASP A 76 6.15 10.68 4.00
N SER A 77 5.06 11.24 4.48
CA SER A 77 4.08 10.46 5.24
C SER A 77 2.79 10.18 4.50
N TYR A 78 2.50 10.88 3.43
CA TYR A 78 1.26 10.59 2.70
C TYR A 78 1.42 10.98 1.23
N ALA A 79 0.46 10.56 0.44
CA ALA A 79 0.46 10.89 -0.98
C ALA A 79 -0.97 11.15 -1.43
N ILE A 80 -1.10 11.90 -2.52
CA ILE A 80 -2.39 12.17 -3.13
C ILE A 80 -2.35 11.58 -4.51
N VAL A 81 -3.28 10.68 -4.78
CA VAL A 81 -3.37 9.99 -6.06
C VAL A 81 -4.52 10.58 -6.85
N ARG A 82 -4.28 10.90 -8.09
CA ARG A 82 -5.32 11.46 -8.94
C ARG A 82 -5.87 10.38 -9.83
N ILE A 83 -7.19 10.21 -9.79
CA ILE A 83 -7.89 9.24 -10.62
C ILE A 83 -8.43 10.01 -11.83
N ARG A 84 -8.07 9.54 -13.01
CA ARG A 84 -8.47 10.25 -14.22
C ARG A 84 -9.99 10.34 -14.36
N ASN A 85 -10.68 9.24 -14.11
CA ASN A 85 -12.13 9.24 -14.19
C ASN A 85 -12.70 9.51 -12.81
N ARG A 86 -13.10 10.74 -12.55
CA ARG A 86 -13.57 11.12 -11.23
C ARG A 86 -14.74 10.30 -10.73
N ARG A 87 -15.55 9.79 -11.63
CA ARG A 87 -16.67 8.98 -11.21
C ARG A 87 -16.24 7.72 -10.51
N LYS A 88 -15.07 7.21 -10.87
CA LYS A 88 -14.57 5.98 -10.25
C LYS A 88 -14.18 6.19 -8.81
N THR A 89 -13.94 7.41 -8.38
CA THR A 89 -13.58 7.62 -6.98
C THR A 89 -14.69 7.21 -6.05
N LYS A 90 -15.92 7.20 -6.53
CA LYS A 90 -17.03 6.78 -5.69
C LYS A 90 -16.99 5.30 -5.39
N GLU A 91 -16.25 4.55 -6.16
CA GLU A 91 -16.15 3.11 -5.96
C GLU A 91 -14.99 2.73 -5.04
N ILE A 92 -14.24 3.71 -4.59
CA ILE A 92 -13.12 3.48 -3.68
C ILE A 92 -13.55 3.92 -2.31
N GLU A 93 -13.32 3.09 -1.30
CA GLU A 93 -13.74 3.40 0.05
C GLU A 93 -12.56 3.74 0.94
N ILE A 94 -12.81 4.54 1.95
CA ILE A 94 -11.82 4.85 2.95
C ILE A 94 -11.48 3.54 3.65
N GLY A 95 -10.20 3.29 3.86
CA GLY A 95 -9.73 2.04 4.41
C GLY A 95 -9.34 1.02 3.37
N SER A 96 -9.64 1.29 2.09
CA SER A 96 -9.26 0.39 1.03
C SER A 96 -7.75 0.39 0.86
N GLU A 97 -7.25 -0.69 0.34
CA GLU A 97 -5.82 -0.81 0.11
C GLU A 97 -5.40 -0.11 -1.16
N ALA A 98 -4.31 0.64 -1.08
CA ALA A 98 -3.71 1.29 -2.24
C ALA A 98 -2.44 0.54 -2.58
N MET A 99 -2.33 0.07 -3.80
CA MET A 99 -1.20 -0.75 -4.21
C MET A 99 -0.34 -0.02 -5.20
N LEU A 100 0.94 0.02 -4.91
CA LEU A 100 1.88 0.64 -5.82
C LEU A 100 2.10 -0.31 -7.00
N HIS A 101 1.85 0.17 -8.19
CA HIS A 101 2.02 -0.66 -9.37
C HIS A 101 3.35 -0.34 -10.02
N VAL A 102 4.26 -1.29 -9.99
CA VAL A 102 5.56 -1.09 -10.56
C VAL A 102 5.55 -1.63 -11.97
N GLU A 103 5.73 -0.75 -12.95
CA GLU A 103 5.76 -1.17 -14.31
C GLU A 103 7.11 -1.65 -14.67
N LYS A 104 7.18 -2.80 -15.17
CA LYS A 104 8.43 -3.26 -15.56
C LYS A 104 8.74 -2.84 -16.82
N GLU A 105 8.88 -2.46 -17.42
CA GLU A 105 9.24 -1.96 -18.46
C GLU A 105 10.10 -2.43 -19.18
N ASN A 106 10.50 -2.58 -19.30
CA ASN A 106 11.24 -2.79 -19.81
C ASN A 106 11.56 -2.71 -20.73
N LYS A 107 11.50 -2.45 -21.20
CA LYS A 107 11.76 -2.20 -21.93
C LYS A 107 12.43 -2.39 -22.35
N GLU A 108 12.81 -2.70 -22.54
CA GLU A 108 13.37 -2.68 -22.95
C GLU A 108 13.61 -2.73 -23.32
#